data_8a856ff1b6b4299a0bafceeef1f30218
#
_entry.id   8a856ff1b6b4299a0bafceeef1f30218
#
_cell.length_a   1.000
_cell.length_b   1.000
_cell.length_c   1.000
_cell.angle_alpha   90.00
_cell.angle_beta   90.00
_cell.angle_gamma   90.00
#
_symmetry.space_group_name_H-M   'P 1'
#
loop_
_entity.id
_entity.type
_entity.pdbx_description
1 polymer ?
#
loop_
_entity_poly.entity_id
_entity_poly.type
_entity_poly.pdbx_seq_one_letter_code
_entity_poly.pdbx_strand_id
1 'polypeptide(L)'
;MKRLIFTLLLTLIFGIVHAQLYVPGETLRYKMSYRAKLFPNTEVANVVMQTTETTLDGQPAYKVYGMGQTAKAFNWIFPVKDAYTVWIDPATLRTKRFDSDLKEGDYTRKSTFIFDWHNHKVHTRWRTKQRPEEFREMAISDNSMDAISLYFNMRTVDDSLIKEGFARDLELVLEDTVRYLKFRYEGREVKKIKNLGKFNTLKFRCKIATSDGYAFQDGTEFEMWISDDKNKIPLYIKSPIKVGSVQAYLTSYEGLRYPLDSFIKK
;
A
#
# COMPACT_ATOMS: atom_id res chain seq x y z
N MET A 1 -41.08 0.30 54.61
CA MET A 1 -40.32 -0.64 53.80
C MET A 1 -40.21 -0.05 52.41
N LYS A 2 -39.08 0.62 52.13
CA LYS A 2 -38.80 1.20 50.83
C LYS A 2 -37.83 0.26 50.11
N ARG A 3 -38.27 -0.37 49.02
CA ARG A 3 -37.42 -1.22 48.13
C ARG A 3 -36.58 -0.30 47.27
N LEU A 4 -35.28 -0.32 47.46
CA LEU A 4 -34.30 0.29 46.57
C LEU A 4 -34.12 -0.67 45.36
N ILE A 5 -34.57 -0.25 44.18
CA ILE A 5 -34.28 -0.93 42.92
C ILE A 5 -32.96 -0.38 42.46
N PHE A 6 -31.90 -1.21 42.54
CA PHE A 6 -30.59 -0.91 42.02
C PHE A 6 -30.59 -1.28 40.50
N THR A 7 -30.83 -0.28 39.66
CA THR A 7 -30.75 -0.47 38.22
C THR A 7 -29.28 -0.44 37.81
N LEU A 8 -28.70 -1.62 37.56
CA LEU A 8 -27.37 -1.79 37.04
C LEU A 8 -27.39 -1.38 35.56
N LEU A 9 -26.94 -0.16 35.27
CA LEU A 9 -26.76 0.31 33.89
C LEU A 9 -25.49 -0.34 33.33
N LEU A 10 -25.68 -1.48 32.65
CA LEU A 10 -24.62 -2.13 31.90
C LEU A 10 -24.36 -1.31 30.61
N THR A 11 -23.44 -0.36 30.66
CA THR A 11 -22.93 0.29 29.45
C THR A 11 -22.14 -0.72 28.68
N LEU A 12 -22.79 -1.37 27.73
CA LEU A 12 -22.11 -2.10 26.65
C LEU A 12 -21.31 -1.07 25.84
N ILE A 13 -20.02 -0.96 26.14
CA ILE A 13 -19.06 -0.33 25.26
C ILE A 13 -18.91 -1.29 24.09
N PHE A 14 -19.75 -1.13 23.07
CA PHE A 14 -19.46 -1.66 21.75
C PHE A 14 -18.21 -0.92 21.25
N GLY A 15 -17.04 -1.43 21.61
CA GLY A 15 -15.83 -1.07 20.91
C GLY A 15 -16.03 -1.46 19.46
N ILE A 16 -16.19 -0.48 18.58
CA ILE A 16 -16.14 -0.67 17.15
C ILE A 16 -14.74 -1.25 16.90
N VAL A 17 -14.66 -2.56 16.70
CA VAL A 17 -13.43 -3.22 16.25
C VAL A 17 -13.21 -2.76 14.83
N HIS A 18 -12.61 -1.59 14.68
CA HIS A 18 -12.05 -1.21 13.38
C HIS A 18 -11.03 -2.29 13.04
N ALA A 19 -11.20 -2.93 11.91
CA ALA A 19 -10.18 -3.84 11.38
C ALA A 19 -8.88 -3.05 11.37
N GLN A 20 -7.91 -3.44 12.22
CA GLN A 20 -6.67 -2.69 12.38
C GLN A 20 -5.87 -2.85 11.09
N LEU A 21 -5.99 -1.86 10.22
CA LEU A 21 -5.37 -1.79 8.90
C LEU A 21 -3.85 -1.80 9.02
N TYR A 22 -3.34 -1.06 10.00
CA TYR A 22 -1.92 -0.94 10.31
C TYR A 22 -1.61 -1.71 11.59
N VAL A 23 -0.70 -2.67 11.51
CA VAL A 23 -0.35 -3.57 12.63
C VAL A 23 1.07 -3.22 13.10
N PRO A 24 1.24 -2.56 14.24
CA PRO A 24 2.56 -2.29 14.81
C PRO A 24 3.35 -3.59 15.01
N GLY A 25 4.62 -3.58 14.60
CA GLY A 25 5.49 -4.77 14.59
C GLY A 25 5.40 -5.59 13.32
N GLU A 26 4.44 -5.32 12.42
CA GLU A 26 4.38 -6.01 11.13
C GLU A 26 5.57 -5.64 10.25
N THR A 27 6.20 -6.66 9.68
CA THR A 27 7.24 -6.50 8.65
C THR A 27 6.93 -7.43 7.49
N LEU A 28 6.81 -6.86 6.28
CA LEU A 28 6.60 -7.60 5.04
C LEU A 28 7.80 -7.40 4.12
N ARG A 29 8.37 -8.48 3.59
CA ARG A 29 9.50 -8.41 2.66
C ARG A 29 9.12 -9.02 1.32
N TYR A 30 9.49 -8.30 0.26
CA TYR A 30 9.21 -8.70 -1.11
C TYR A 30 10.49 -8.73 -1.93
N LYS A 31 10.45 -9.54 -2.99
CA LYS A 31 11.38 -9.43 -4.11
C LYS A 31 10.62 -8.94 -5.33
N MET A 32 11.30 -8.10 -6.09
CA MET A 32 10.84 -7.71 -7.41
C MET A 32 11.63 -8.46 -8.47
N SER A 33 10.94 -8.94 -9.47
CA SER A 33 11.55 -9.56 -10.63
C SER A 33 11.09 -8.90 -11.92
N TYR A 34 12.01 -8.83 -12.88
CA TYR A 34 11.75 -8.38 -14.22
C TYR A 34 11.66 -9.58 -15.17
N ARG A 35 10.68 -9.56 -16.05
CA ARG A 35 10.49 -10.58 -17.09
C ARG A 35 10.24 -9.92 -18.43
N ALA A 36 11.04 -10.27 -19.41
CA ALA A 36 10.83 -9.93 -20.82
C ALA A 36 11.03 -11.16 -21.71
N LYS A 37 10.63 -11.05 -23.00
CA LYS A 37 10.66 -12.20 -23.93
C LYS A 37 12.06 -12.84 -24.06
N LEU A 38 13.11 -12.02 -24.02
CA LEU A 38 14.51 -12.44 -24.15
C LEU A 38 15.27 -12.53 -22.83
N PHE A 39 14.63 -12.19 -21.71
CA PHE A 39 15.24 -12.22 -20.39
C PHE A 39 14.48 -13.19 -19.47
N PRO A 40 15.18 -14.12 -18.83
CA PRO A 40 14.53 -14.98 -17.82
C PRO A 40 13.99 -14.13 -16.67
N ASN A 41 13.05 -14.70 -15.91
CA ASN A 41 12.49 -14.04 -14.73
C ASN A 41 13.59 -13.83 -13.67
N THR A 42 14.13 -12.62 -13.62
CA THR A 42 15.32 -12.27 -12.83
C THR A 42 14.94 -11.37 -11.66
N GLU A 43 15.37 -11.75 -10.46
CA GLU A 43 15.17 -10.93 -9.24
C GLU A 43 16.08 -9.71 -9.27
N VAL A 44 15.48 -8.54 -9.42
CA VAL A 44 16.21 -7.28 -9.66
C VAL A 44 16.20 -6.33 -8.47
N ALA A 45 15.25 -6.47 -7.52
CA ALA A 45 15.17 -5.59 -6.36
C ALA A 45 14.54 -6.30 -5.13
N ASN A 46 14.77 -5.71 -3.97
CA ASN A 46 14.17 -6.10 -2.70
C ASN A 46 13.35 -4.93 -2.16
N VAL A 47 12.22 -5.26 -1.52
CA VAL A 47 11.35 -4.29 -0.87
C VAL A 47 11.08 -4.74 0.56
N VAL A 48 11.10 -3.81 1.50
CA VAL A 48 10.66 -4.03 2.88
C VAL A 48 9.63 -2.99 3.25
N MET A 49 8.60 -3.41 4.00
CA MET A 49 7.61 -2.54 4.60
C MET A 49 7.49 -2.88 6.08
N GLN A 50 7.55 -1.85 6.93
CA GLN A 50 7.51 -2.00 8.39
C GLN A 50 6.50 -1.03 8.99
N THR A 51 5.67 -1.51 9.89
CA THR A 51 4.70 -0.69 10.64
C THR A 51 5.13 -0.60 12.10
N THR A 52 5.17 0.62 12.65
CA THR A 52 5.52 0.89 14.05
C THR A 52 4.56 1.92 14.65
N GLU A 53 4.44 1.92 15.97
CA GLU A 53 3.85 3.05 16.70
C GLU A 53 4.87 4.18 16.83
N THR A 54 4.38 5.42 16.81
CA THR A 54 5.20 6.64 16.94
C THR A 54 4.32 7.82 17.34
N THR A 55 4.91 9.00 17.36
CA THR A 55 4.18 10.27 17.43
C THR A 55 4.52 11.14 16.23
N LEU A 56 3.58 11.96 15.79
CA LEU A 56 3.78 13.04 14.84
C LEU A 56 3.26 14.33 15.48
N ASP A 57 4.12 15.33 15.63
CA ASP A 57 3.79 16.60 16.28
C ASP A 57 3.15 16.44 17.67
N GLY A 58 3.68 15.48 18.46
CA GLY A 58 3.22 15.16 19.81
C GLY A 58 1.93 14.32 19.87
N GLN A 59 1.32 13.97 18.74
CA GLN A 59 0.10 13.16 18.69
C GLN A 59 0.43 11.71 18.28
N PRO A 60 -0.28 10.71 18.84
CA PRO A 60 -0.10 9.31 18.44
C PRO A 60 -0.24 9.13 16.92
N ALA A 61 0.59 8.28 16.35
CA ALA A 61 0.55 7.92 14.94
C ALA A 61 1.06 6.49 14.72
N TYR A 62 0.56 5.81 13.69
CA TYR A 62 1.28 4.68 13.10
C TYR A 62 2.25 5.23 12.06
N LYS A 63 3.45 4.68 12.03
CA LYS A 63 4.43 4.95 11.00
C LYS A 63 4.64 3.71 10.16
N VAL A 64 4.41 3.83 8.85
CA VAL A 64 4.78 2.81 7.87
C VAL A 64 6.03 3.29 7.14
N TYR A 65 7.09 2.50 7.21
CA TYR A 65 8.31 2.71 6.46
C TYR A 65 8.40 1.67 5.34
N GLY A 66 8.51 2.13 4.10
CA GLY A 66 8.73 1.32 2.92
C GLY A 66 10.08 1.64 2.29
N MET A 67 10.86 0.64 1.91
CA MET A 67 12.11 0.83 1.18
C MET A 67 12.24 -0.20 0.08
N GLY A 68 12.50 0.28 -1.14
CA GLY A 68 12.86 -0.52 -2.30
C GLY A 68 14.31 -0.26 -2.71
N GLN A 69 15.06 -1.31 -3.01
CA GLN A 69 16.41 -1.15 -3.52
C GLN A 69 16.77 -2.23 -4.54
N THR A 70 17.54 -1.85 -5.54
CA THR A 70 18.10 -2.78 -6.52
C THR A 70 18.95 -3.84 -5.82
N ALA A 71 18.83 -5.09 -6.24
CA ALA A 71 19.67 -6.18 -5.77
C ALA A 71 21.15 -5.92 -6.13
N LYS A 72 22.08 -6.27 -5.22
CA LYS A 72 23.53 -5.97 -5.38
C LYS A 72 24.07 -6.35 -6.77
N ALA A 73 23.64 -7.50 -7.31
CA ALA A 73 24.07 -7.99 -8.61
C ALA A 73 23.67 -7.08 -9.79
N PHE A 74 22.65 -6.22 -9.64
CA PHE A 74 22.14 -5.33 -10.68
C PHE A 74 22.39 -3.85 -10.40
N ASN A 75 22.96 -3.53 -9.24
CA ASN A 75 23.17 -2.14 -8.81
C ASN A 75 24.10 -1.35 -9.74
N TRP A 76 24.97 -2.04 -10.45
CA TRP A 76 25.87 -1.42 -11.42
C TRP A 76 25.19 -1.07 -12.76
N ILE A 77 24.04 -1.69 -13.07
CA ILE A 77 23.26 -1.39 -14.29
C ILE A 77 22.34 -0.20 -14.05
N PHE A 78 21.56 -0.27 -12.96
CA PHE A 78 20.60 0.78 -12.60
C PHE A 78 20.39 0.77 -11.08
N PRO A 79 21.16 1.58 -10.33
CA PRO A 79 21.00 1.67 -8.90
C PRO A 79 19.69 2.39 -8.53
N VAL A 80 18.84 1.71 -7.75
CA VAL A 80 17.63 2.29 -7.14
C VAL A 80 17.71 2.13 -5.65
N LYS A 81 17.37 3.18 -4.92
CA LYS A 81 17.15 3.17 -3.49
C LYS A 81 16.07 4.18 -3.14
N ASP A 82 14.85 3.71 -3.03
CA ASP A 82 13.66 4.52 -2.76
C ASP A 82 13.15 4.23 -1.36
N ALA A 83 12.96 5.29 -0.59
CA ALA A 83 12.39 5.20 0.75
C ALA A 83 11.13 6.05 0.86
N TYR A 84 10.14 5.51 1.56
CA TYR A 84 8.87 6.13 1.84
C TYR A 84 8.57 6.05 3.33
N THR A 85 8.01 7.11 3.89
CA THR A 85 7.55 7.12 5.27
C THR A 85 6.18 7.76 5.33
N VAL A 86 5.23 7.07 5.95
CA VAL A 86 3.86 7.55 6.10
C VAL A 86 3.50 7.59 7.57
N TRP A 87 2.88 8.68 8.00
CA TRP A 87 2.28 8.81 9.33
C TRP A 87 0.76 8.80 9.19
N ILE A 88 0.15 7.86 9.89
CA ILE A 88 -1.27 7.55 9.85
C ILE A 88 -1.89 7.91 11.19
N ASP A 89 -3.03 8.57 11.16
CA ASP A 89 -3.85 8.80 12.35
C ASP A 89 -4.49 7.48 12.82
N PRO A 90 -4.26 7.03 14.07
CA PRO A 90 -4.79 5.77 14.56
C PRO A 90 -6.33 5.73 14.69
N ALA A 91 -6.96 6.89 14.87
CA ALA A 91 -8.41 6.98 15.07
C ALA A 91 -9.17 6.95 13.72
N THR A 92 -8.65 7.64 12.71
CA THR A 92 -9.30 7.77 11.40
C THR A 92 -8.71 6.84 10.35
N LEU A 93 -7.51 6.27 10.59
CA LEU A 93 -6.71 5.48 9.66
C LEU A 93 -6.34 6.24 8.37
N ARG A 94 -6.34 7.58 8.44
CA ARG A 94 -6.00 8.46 7.32
C ARG A 94 -4.56 8.94 7.41
N THR A 95 -3.94 9.14 6.27
CA THR A 95 -2.60 9.72 6.18
C THR A 95 -2.61 11.15 6.72
N LYS A 96 -1.70 11.44 7.66
CA LYS A 96 -1.38 12.81 8.09
C LYS A 96 -0.25 13.40 7.27
N ARG A 97 0.79 12.59 7.05
CA ARG A 97 1.98 12.99 6.33
C ARG A 97 2.57 11.82 5.54
N PHE A 98 3.08 12.11 4.37
CA PHE A 98 3.85 11.19 3.52
C PHE A 98 5.15 11.86 3.12
N ASP A 99 6.27 11.17 3.31
CA ASP A 99 7.59 11.59 2.84
C ASP A 99 8.16 10.54 1.89
N SER A 100 8.85 10.98 0.83
CA SER A 100 9.63 10.10 -0.05
C SER A 100 11.05 10.64 -0.27
N ASP A 101 12.02 9.72 -0.41
CA ASP A 101 13.40 9.99 -0.82
C ASP A 101 13.77 8.98 -1.91
N LEU A 102 13.68 9.40 -3.18
CA LEU A 102 13.92 8.57 -4.35
C LEU A 102 15.34 8.79 -4.86
N LYS A 103 16.02 7.70 -5.18
CA LYS A 103 17.35 7.68 -5.79
C LYS A 103 17.39 6.62 -6.87
N GLU A 104 17.28 7.03 -8.12
CA GLU A 104 17.18 6.18 -9.30
C GLU A 104 18.26 6.57 -10.30
N GLY A 105 19.41 5.89 -10.28
CA GLY A 105 20.59 6.33 -11.04
C GLY A 105 21.02 7.72 -10.59
N ASP A 106 21.08 8.66 -11.55
CA ASP A 106 21.39 10.07 -11.31
C ASP A 106 20.18 10.92 -10.91
N TYR A 107 18.98 10.37 -11.03
CA TYR A 107 17.76 11.06 -10.62
C TYR A 107 17.56 10.96 -9.12
N THR A 108 17.28 12.10 -8.50
CA THR A 108 16.88 12.15 -7.08
C THR A 108 15.66 13.03 -6.90
N ARG A 109 14.73 12.60 -6.04
CA ARG A 109 13.57 13.40 -5.65
C ARG A 109 13.24 13.19 -4.19
N LYS A 110 13.01 14.30 -3.48
CA LYS A 110 12.44 14.27 -2.14
C LYS A 110 11.11 14.97 -2.16
N SER A 111 10.09 14.33 -1.59
CA SER A 111 8.75 14.88 -1.52
C SER A 111 8.19 14.80 -0.10
N THR A 112 7.36 15.77 0.26
CA THR A 112 6.56 15.76 1.49
C THR A 112 5.14 16.15 1.13
N PHE A 113 4.16 15.35 1.57
CA PHE A 113 2.72 15.66 1.45
C PHE A 113 2.13 15.79 2.85
N ILE A 114 1.39 16.86 3.09
CA ILE A 114 0.64 17.11 4.32
C ILE A 114 -0.85 17.09 3.97
N PHE A 115 -1.59 16.17 4.56
CA PHE A 115 -3.02 16.00 4.31
C PHE A 115 -3.84 16.82 5.31
N ASP A 116 -4.61 17.76 4.80
CA ASP A 116 -5.60 18.54 5.54
C ASP A 116 -7.01 18.00 5.22
N TRP A 117 -7.41 17.00 5.96
CA TRP A 117 -8.71 16.34 5.77
C TRP A 117 -9.90 17.24 6.13
N HIS A 118 -9.69 18.23 6.99
CA HIS A 118 -10.75 19.17 7.37
C HIS A 118 -11.13 20.06 6.20
N ASN A 119 -10.15 20.53 5.45
CA ASN A 119 -10.34 21.41 4.29
C ASN A 119 -10.35 20.66 2.95
N HIS A 120 -10.28 19.32 2.97
CA HIS A 120 -10.21 18.48 1.77
C HIS A 120 -9.08 18.91 0.82
N LYS A 121 -7.90 19.14 1.38
CA LYS A 121 -6.70 19.58 0.66
C LYS A 121 -5.49 18.74 1.02
N VAL A 122 -4.55 18.67 0.08
CA VAL A 122 -3.20 18.19 0.33
C VAL A 122 -2.20 19.26 -0.12
N HIS A 123 -1.24 19.53 0.75
CA HIS A 123 -0.11 20.41 0.45
C HIS A 123 1.09 19.54 0.13
N THR A 124 1.58 19.63 -1.10
CA THR A 124 2.74 18.86 -1.56
C THR A 124 3.92 19.80 -1.76
N ARG A 125 5.10 19.29 -1.42
CA ARG A 125 6.37 19.94 -1.60
C ARG A 125 7.36 18.90 -2.11
N TRP A 126 8.07 19.22 -3.20
CA TRP A 126 9.11 18.34 -3.71
C TRP A 126 10.27 19.11 -4.32
N ARG A 127 11.42 18.45 -4.37
CA ARG A 127 12.62 18.93 -5.05
C ARG A 127 13.36 17.79 -5.74
N THR A 128 14.02 18.11 -6.84
CA THR A 128 14.95 17.21 -7.52
C THR A 128 16.36 17.77 -7.46
N LYS A 129 17.36 16.99 -7.90
CA LYS A 129 18.74 17.48 -8.03
C LYS A 129 18.84 18.64 -9.03
N GLN A 130 18.00 18.62 -10.07
CA GLN A 130 18.05 19.56 -11.19
C GLN A 130 17.09 20.76 -11.05
N ARG A 131 16.12 20.70 -10.15
CA ARG A 131 15.09 21.74 -9.99
C ARG A 131 14.98 22.18 -8.54
N PRO A 132 14.70 23.47 -8.31
CA PRO A 132 14.43 23.99 -6.99
C PRO A 132 13.19 23.33 -6.38
N GLU A 133 12.90 23.68 -5.14
CA GLU A 133 11.71 23.19 -4.45
C GLU A 133 10.44 23.77 -5.08
N GLU A 134 9.49 22.89 -5.34
CA GLU A 134 8.17 23.20 -5.90
C GLU A 134 7.09 22.90 -4.88
N PHE A 135 5.95 23.59 -4.97
CA PHE A 135 4.81 23.45 -4.06
C PHE A 135 3.52 23.36 -4.85
N ARG A 136 2.60 22.53 -4.36
CA ARG A 136 1.23 22.47 -4.85
C ARG A 136 0.26 22.34 -3.69
N GLU A 137 -0.92 22.93 -3.87
CA GLU A 137 -2.11 22.65 -3.10
C GLU A 137 -3.12 22.02 -4.05
N MET A 138 -3.68 20.88 -3.68
CA MET A 138 -4.63 20.15 -4.50
C MET A 138 -5.85 19.76 -3.66
N ALA A 139 -7.03 19.76 -4.28
CA ALA A 139 -8.22 19.20 -3.67
C ALA A 139 -8.09 17.67 -3.57
N ILE A 140 -8.58 17.11 -2.48
CA ILE A 140 -8.66 15.68 -2.23
C ILE A 140 -10.09 15.31 -1.79
N SER A 141 -10.44 14.04 -1.98
CA SER A 141 -11.67 13.44 -1.48
C SER A 141 -11.38 12.42 -0.37
N ASP A 142 -12.41 11.86 0.21
CA ASP A 142 -12.29 10.77 1.19
C ASP A 142 -11.67 9.48 0.60
N ASN A 143 -11.60 9.38 -0.73
CA ASN A 143 -10.98 8.27 -1.45
C ASN A 143 -9.52 8.52 -1.83
N SER A 144 -8.97 9.69 -1.47
CA SER A 144 -7.59 10.06 -1.80
C SER A 144 -6.59 9.39 -0.85
N MET A 145 -5.50 8.91 -1.41
CA MET A 145 -4.48 8.14 -0.69
C MET A 145 -3.09 8.45 -1.23
N ASP A 146 -2.09 8.33 -0.37
CA ASP A 146 -0.70 8.18 -0.80
C ASP A 146 -0.40 6.77 -1.31
N ALA A 147 0.76 6.57 -1.92
CA ALA A 147 1.14 5.29 -2.53
C ALA A 147 1.25 4.12 -1.53
N ILE A 148 1.64 4.40 -0.28
CA ILE A 148 1.74 3.37 0.77
C ILE A 148 0.38 3.04 1.34
N SER A 149 -0.44 4.04 1.64
CA SER A 149 -1.81 3.84 2.14
C SER A 149 -2.67 3.10 1.10
N LEU A 150 -2.46 3.35 -0.18
CA LEU A 150 -3.10 2.61 -1.27
C LEU A 150 -2.83 1.10 -1.18
N TYR A 151 -1.56 0.72 -0.92
CA TYR A 151 -1.17 -0.68 -0.73
C TYR A 151 -1.93 -1.34 0.43
N PHE A 152 -2.13 -0.64 1.55
CA PHE A 152 -2.84 -1.16 2.72
C PHE A 152 -4.36 -1.12 2.55
N ASN A 153 -4.88 -0.26 1.68
CA ASN A 153 -6.33 -0.02 1.57
C ASN A 153 -7.13 -1.29 1.23
N MET A 154 -6.56 -2.21 0.45
CA MET A 154 -7.23 -3.47 0.12
C MET A 154 -7.52 -4.35 1.34
N ARG A 155 -6.83 -4.14 2.45
CA ARG A 155 -7.06 -4.86 3.71
C ARG A 155 -8.36 -4.44 4.42
N THR A 156 -8.93 -3.29 4.04
CA THR A 156 -10.19 -2.77 4.63
C THR A 156 -11.44 -3.28 3.94
N VAL A 157 -11.31 -3.98 2.83
CA VAL A 157 -12.49 -4.47 2.11
C VAL A 157 -13.18 -5.55 2.92
N ASP A 158 -14.45 -5.35 3.21
CA ASP A 158 -15.29 -6.33 3.88
C ASP A 158 -15.50 -7.57 2.97
N ASP A 159 -15.37 -8.76 3.55
CA ASP A 159 -15.52 -10.01 2.80
C ASP A 159 -16.90 -10.16 2.16
N SER A 160 -17.94 -9.60 2.79
CA SER A 160 -19.31 -9.61 2.27
C SER A 160 -19.46 -8.79 0.98
N LEU A 161 -18.58 -7.82 0.75
CA LEU A 161 -18.54 -6.99 -0.45
C LEU A 161 -17.73 -7.62 -1.59
N ILE A 162 -16.84 -8.58 -1.28
CA ILE A 162 -15.96 -9.22 -2.26
C ILE A 162 -16.73 -10.28 -3.05
N LYS A 163 -17.45 -9.83 -4.07
CA LYS A 163 -18.25 -10.67 -4.97
C LYS A 163 -18.11 -10.20 -6.41
N GLU A 164 -18.61 -10.99 -7.34
CA GLU A 164 -18.63 -10.60 -8.75
C GLU A 164 -19.23 -9.21 -8.96
N GLY A 165 -18.59 -8.40 -9.81
CA GLY A 165 -18.95 -7.01 -10.05
C GLY A 165 -18.44 -6.00 -9.01
N PHE A 166 -17.82 -6.43 -7.91
CA PHE A 166 -17.23 -5.49 -6.94
C PHE A 166 -16.11 -4.68 -7.59
N ALA A 167 -16.23 -3.37 -7.48
CA ALA A 167 -15.21 -2.42 -7.87
C ALA A 167 -15.14 -1.28 -6.84
N ARG A 168 -13.97 -0.68 -6.71
CA ARG A 168 -13.72 0.48 -5.86
C ARG A 168 -12.92 1.53 -6.62
N ASP A 169 -13.44 2.74 -6.63
CA ASP A 169 -12.73 3.90 -7.16
C ASP A 169 -11.92 4.55 -6.05
N LEU A 170 -10.65 4.83 -6.31
CA LEU A 170 -9.69 5.44 -5.41
C LEU A 170 -8.95 6.57 -6.13
N GLU A 171 -8.30 7.42 -5.37
CA GLU A 171 -7.48 8.52 -5.87
C GLU A 171 -6.06 8.40 -5.30
N LEU A 172 -5.07 8.44 -6.18
CA LEU A 172 -3.66 8.47 -5.80
C LEU A 172 -3.14 9.89 -5.87
N VAL A 173 -2.72 10.42 -4.73
CA VAL A 173 -2.05 11.72 -4.64
C VAL A 173 -0.59 11.56 -5.07
N LEU A 174 -0.19 12.34 -6.06
CA LEU A 174 1.19 12.50 -6.52
C LEU A 174 1.67 13.93 -6.22
N GLU A 175 2.87 14.28 -6.65
CA GLU A 175 3.47 15.58 -6.33
C GLU A 175 2.65 16.77 -6.82
N ASP A 176 2.14 16.70 -8.03
CA ASP A 176 1.49 17.81 -8.74
C ASP A 176 0.08 17.49 -9.25
N THR A 177 -0.43 16.29 -8.96
CA THR A 177 -1.71 15.82 -9.48
C THR A 177 -2.32 14.71 -8.63
N VAL A 178 -3.64 14.53 -8.76
CA VAL A 178 -4.37 13.38 -8.22
C VAL A 178 -4.78 12.49 -9.39
N ARG A 179 -4.48 11.20 -9.29
CA ARG A 179 -4.79 10.18 -10.31
C ARG A 179 -5.93 9.29 -9.87
N TYR A 180 -6.84 9.00 -10.77
CA TYR A 180 -7.95 8.10 -10.51
C TYR A 180 -7.55 6.65 -10.77
N LEU A 181 -7.95 5.77 -9.87
CA LEU A 181 -7.70 4.34 -9.89
C LEU A 181 -9.00 3.59 -9.76
N LYS A 182 -9.13 2.49 -10.49
CA LYS A 182 -10.25 1.56 -10.32
C LYS A 182 -9.71 0.17 -9.99
N PHE A 183 -10.01 -0.30 -8.79
CA PHE A 183 -9.82 -1.69 -8.40
C PHE A 183 -11.07 -2.50 -8.71
N ARG A 184 -10.91 -3.60 -9.42
CA ARG A 184 -11.97 -4.55 -9.73
C ARG A 184 -11.61 -5.92 -9.24
N TYR A 185 -12.53 -6.57 -8.54
CA TYR A 185 -12.40 -7.96 -8.14
C TYR A 185 -12.54 -8.88 -9.35
N GLU A 186 -11.61 -9.84 -9.50
CA GLU A 186 -11.54 -10.76 -10.62
C GLU A 186 -11.86 -12.23 -10.22
N GLY A 187 -11.99 -12.49 -8.92
CA GLY A 187 -12.31 -13.82 -8.41
C GLY A 187 -11.31 -14.37 -7.38
N ARG A 188 -11.58 -15.61 -6.96
CA ARG A 188 -10.69 -16.39 -6.09
C ARG A 188 -9.90 -17.38 -6.92
N GLU A 189 -8.61 -17.50 -6.61
CA GLU A 189 -7.77 -18.53 -7.22
C GLU A 189 -6.65 -18.97 -6.27
N VAL A 190 -6.11 -20.16 -6.52
CA VAL A 190 -4.91 -20.62 -5.82
C VAL A 190 -3.67 -20.05 -6.51
N LYS A 191 -2.87 -19.30 -5.76
CA LYS A 191 -1.62 -18.72 -6.26
C LYS A 191 -0.41 -19.38 -5.62
N LYS A 192 0.53 -19.85 -6.45
CA LYS A 192 1.84 -20.30 -5.98
C LYS A 192 2.75 -19.09 -5.83
N ILE A 193 3.24 -18.83 -4.61
CA ILE A 193 4.23 -17.79 -4.29
C ILE A 193 5.60 -18.46 -4.18
N LYS A 194 6.57 -17.92 -4.90
CA LYS A 194 7.94 -18.48 -4.96
C LYS A 194 8.51 -18.57 -3.54
N ASN A 195 9.04 -19.73 -3.17
CA ASN A 195 9.65 -20.07 -1.89
C ASN A 195 8.72 -20.03 -0.65
N LEU A 196 7.46 -19.62 -0.77
CA LEU A 196 6.50 -19.63 0.35
C LEU A 196 5.47 -20.78 0.23
N GLY A 197 5.05 -21.15 -0.99
CA GLY A 197 4.06 -22.20 -1.18
C GLY A 197 2.81 -21.76 -1.92
N LYS A 198 1.69 -22.44 -1.69
CA LYS A 198 0.40 -22.15 -2.33
C LYS A 198 -0.53 -21.44 -1.34
N PHE A 199 -1.31 -20.51 -1.84
CA PHE A 199 -2.24 -19.71 -1.05
C PHE A 199 -3.59 -19.60 -1.77
N ASN A 200 -4.67 -19.62 -1.02
CA ASN A 200 -5.94 -19.10 -1.47
C ASN A 200 -5.84 -17.59 -1.58
N THR A 201 -6.25 -17.01 -2.69
CA THR A 201 -6.08 -15.59 -2.95
C THR A 201 -7.32 -14.96 -3.53
N LEU A 202 -7.50 -13.66 -3.24
CA LEU A 202 -8.42 -12.78 -3.91
C LEU A 202 -7.63 -12.03 -4.99
N LYS A 203 -8.06 -12.15 -6.24
CA LYS A 203 -7.45 -11.47 -7.37
C LYS A 203 -8.15 -10.16 -7.66
N PHE A 204 -7.39 -9.09 -7.79
CA PHE A 204 -7.85 -7.78 -8.20
C PHE A 204 -7.09 -7.29 -9.41
N ARG A 205 -7.77 -6.52 -10.24
CA ARG A 205 -7.18 -5.77 -11.34
C ARG A 205 -7.33 -4.29 -11.05
N CYS A 206 -6.24 -3.56 -11.16
CA CYS A 206 -6.21 -2.12 -10.97
C CYS A 206 -5.90 -1.43 -12.29
N LYS A 207 -6.77 -0.51 -12.69
CA LYS A 207 -6.57 0.37 -13.83
C LYS A 207 -6.24 1.77 -13.35
N ILE A 208 -5.14 2.32 -13.84
CA ILE A 208 -4.69 3.68 -13.55
C ILE A 208 -5.02 4.56 -14.75
N ALA A 209 -5.81 5.61 -14.54
CA ALA A 209 -5.98 6.67 -15.52
C ALA A 209 -4.79 7.63 -15.39
N THR A 210 -3.83 7.54 -16.33
CA THR A 210 -2.65 8.41 -16.35
C THR A 210 -2.75 9.35 -17.52
N SER A 211 -2.56 10.65 -17.30
CA SER A 211 -2.45 11.62 -18.39
C SER A 211 -1.01 11.78 -18.89
N ASP A 212 0.03 11.55 -18.04
CA ASP A 212 1.43 11.79 -18.40
C ASP A 212 2.35 10.80 -17.67
N GLY A 213 2.28 9.51 -18.06
CA GLY A 213 2.99 8.47 -17.32
C GLY A 213 4.46 8.33 -17.65
N TYR A 214 5.33 8.39 -16.66
CA TYR A 214 6.71 7.91 -16.78
C TYR A 214 6.85 6.39 -16.60
N ALA A 215 6.09 5.78 -15.70
CA ALA A 215 6.14 4.34 -15.44
C ALA A 215 4.97 3.56 -16.05
N PHE A 216 3.79 4.14 -16.11
CA PHE A 216 2.57 3.50 -16.59
C PHE A 216 2.05 4.25 -17.81
N GLN A 217 1.72 3.51 -18.88
CA GLN A 217 1.01 4.09 -20.03
C GLN A 217 -0.46 4.30 -19.66
N ASP A 218 -1.13 5.24 -20.32
CA ASP A 218 -2.56 5.43 -20.16
C ASP A 218 -3.31 4.11 -20.32
N GLY A 219 -4.14 3.80 -19.33
CA GLY A 219 -4.87 2.55 -19.28
C GLY A 219 -4.06 1.33 -18.85
N THR A 220 -2.84 1.52 -18.30
CA THR A 220 -2.07 0.42 -17.74
C THR A 220 -2.83 -0.25 -16.60
N GLU A 221 -2.99 -1.55 -16.72
CA GLU A 221 -3.61 -2.39 -15.70
C GLU A 221 -2.53 -3.22 -14.99
N PHE A 222 -2.56 -3.25 -13.67
CA PHE A 222 -1.79 -4.23 -12.91
C PHE A 222 -2.70 -5.20 -12.18
N GLU A 223 -2.21 -6.39 -11.95
CA GLU A 223 -2.91 -7.44 -11.23
C GLU A 223 -2.30 -7.59 -9.83
N MET A 224 -3.16 -7.77 -8.83
CA MET A 224 -2.77 -7.98 -7.44
C MET A 224 -3.49 -9.21 -6.87
N TRP A 225 -2.75 -10.07 -6.20
CA TRP A 225 -3.26 -11.20 -5.43
C TRP A 225 -3.00 -10.95 -3.95
N ILE A 226 -4.06 -10.83 -3.19
CA ILE A 226 -4.00 -10.69 -1.73
C ILE A 226 -4.40 -12.01 -1.06
N SER A 227 -3.95 -12.25 0.16
CA SER A 227 -4.32 -13.44 0.93
C SER A 227 -5.82 -13.46 1.21
N ASP A 228 -6.49 -14.60 0.95
CA ASP A 228 -7.91 -14.81 1.25
C ASP A 228 -8.06 -15.24 2.71
N ASP A 229 -7.73 -14.33 3.62
CA ASP A 229 -7.81 -14.47 5.07
C ASP A 229 -7.99 -13.10 5.75
N LYS A 230 -8.04 -13.09 7.08
CA LYS A 230 -8.23 -11.86 7.85
C LYS A 230 -7.10 -10.82 7.72
N ASN A 231 -5.90 -11.24 7.31
CA ASN A 231 -4.77 -10.29 7.13
C ASN A 231 -4.86 -9.54 5.81
N LYS A 232 -5.39 -10.15 4.74
CA LYS A 232 -5.49 -9.56 3.38
C LYS A 232 -4.19 -8.91 2.90
N ILE A 233 -3.05 -9.58 3.16
CA ILE A 233 -1.75 -9.06 2.72
C ILE A 233 -1.54 -9.30 1.23
N PRO A 234 -0.97 -8.34 0.48
CA PRO A 234 -0.56 -8.56 -0.89
C PRO A 234 0.53 -9.62 -0.97
N LEU A 235 0.24 -10.71 -1.67
CA LEU A 235 1.16 -11.85 -1.85
C LEU A 235 1.93 -11.75 -3.17
N TYR A 236 1.27 -11.19 -4.19
CA TYR A 236 1.84 -11.09 -5.52
C TYR A 236 1.22 -9.92 -6.28
N ILE A 237 2.07 -9.14 -6.96
CA ILE A 237 1.65 -8.03 -7.83
C ILE A 237 2.35 -8.24 -9.17
N LYS A 238 1.64 -8.00 -10.27
CA LYS A 238 2.19 -8.05 -11.63
C LYS A 238 1.75 -6.81 -12.40
N SER A 239 2.72 -6.05 -12.88
CA SER A 239 2.50 -4.86 -13.69
C SER A 239 3.17 -5.02 -15.04
N PRO A 240 2.43 -4.89 -16.16
CA PRO A 240 3.05 -4.75 -17.46
C PRO A 240 3.79 -3.41 -17.54
N ILE A 241 4.88 -3.38 -18.26
CA ILE A 241 5.64 -2.18 -18.60
C ILE A 241 5.88 -2.16 -20.11
N LYS A 242 6.44 -1.07 -20.66
CA LYS A 242 6.68 -0.93 -22.12
C LYS A 242 7.35 -2.16 -22.76
N VAL A 243 8.27 -2.80 -22.03
CA VAL A 243 8.94 -4.03 -22.48
C VAL A 243 8.89 -5.05 -21.36
N GLY A 244 7.99 -6.03 -21.45
CA GLY A 244 7.86 -7.10 -20.48
C GLY A 244 6.93 -6.77 -19.30
N SER A 245 7.28 -7.24 -18.10
CA SER A 245 6.54 -7.01 -16.86
C SER A 245 7.45 -6.98 -15.65
N VAL A 246 7.05 -6.22 -14.65
CA VAL A 246 7.60 -6.27 -13.29
C VAL A 246 6.64 -7.07 -12.40
N GLN A 247 7.21 -7.89 -11.54
CA GLN A 247 6.47 -8.72 -10.60
C GLN A 247 7.06 -8.50 -9.21
N ALA A 248 6.20 -8.29 -8.21
CA ALA A 248 6.59 -8.28 -6.81
C ALA A 248 5.92 -9.46 -6.11
N TYR A 249 6.64 -10.19 -5.26
CA TYR A 249 6.10 -11.30 -4.50
C TYR A 249 6.65 -11.35 -3.09
N LEU A 250 5.78 -11.70 -2.16
CA LEU A 250 6.13 -11.84 -0.75
C LEU A 250 7.18 -12.94 -0.58
N THR A 251 8.19 -12.69 0.25
CA THR A 251 9.26 -13.66 0.57
C THR A 251 9.31 -14.02 2.05
N SER A 252 8.93 -13.09 2.92
CA SER A 252 8.76 -13.33 4.35
C SER A 252 7.84 -12.30 4.97
N TYR A 253 7.30 -12.65 6.12
CA TYR A 253 6.44 -11.80 6.94
C TYR A 253 6.69 -12.08 8.41
N GLU A 254 6.50 -11.05 9.23
CA GLU A 254 6.62 -11.10 10.69
C GLU A 254 5.53 -10.21 11.30
N GLY A 255 5.08 -10.50 12.51
CA GLY A 255 4.17 -9.63 13.25
C GLY A 255 2.76 -9.50 12.65
N LEU A 256 2.28 -10.47 11.88
CA LEU A 256 0.89 -10.48 11.40
C LEU A 256 -0.08 -10.56 12.57
N ARG A 257 -1.20 -9.85 12.47
CA ARG A 257 -2.23 -9.86 13.51
C ARG A 257 -2.95 -11.20 13.66
N TYR A 258 -3.16 -11.90 12.55
CA TYR A 258 -3.88 -13.16 12.50
C TYR A 258 -2.99 -14.24 11.88
N PRO A 259 -3.27 -15.54 12.12
CA PRO A 259 -2.66 -16.62 11.35
C PRO A 259 -2.88 -16.40 9.85
N LEU A 260 -1.94 -16.85 9.03
CA LEU A 260 -2.05 -16.79 7.57
C LEU A 260 -2.82 -18.01 7.07
N ASP A 261 -4.14 -18.02 7.34
CA ASP A 261 -5.02 -19.18 7.09
C ASP A 261 -5.23 -19.46 5.60
N SER A 262 -4.92 -18.51 4.74
CA SER A 262 -4.93 -18.68 3.28
C SER A 262 -3.85 -19.64 2.78
N PHE A 263 -2.83 -19.97 3.60
CA PHE A 263 -1.76 -20.90 3.24
C PHE A 263 -2.28 -22.34 3.13
N ILE A 264 -2.04 -22.97 1.97
CA ILE A 264 -2.45 -24.35 1.70
C ILE A 264 -1.32 -25.29 2.15
N LYS A 265 -1.54 -25.97 3.27
CA LYS A 265 -0.65 -27.05 3.70
C LYS A 265 -0.69 -28.17 2.66
N LYS A 266 0.47 -28.80 2.38
CA LYS A 266 0.55 -29.97 1.51
C LYS A 266 -0.12 -31.17 2.14
#